data_880eae8eb3f6022fdbaadec8738e2be5
#
_entry.id   880eae8eb3f6022fdbaadec8738e2be5
#
_cell.length_a   1.000
_cell.length_b   1.000
_cell.length_c   1.000
_cell.angle_alpha   90.00
_cell.angle_beta   90.00
_cell.angle_gamma   90.00
#
_symmetry.space_group_name_H-M   'P 1'
#
loop_
_entity.id
_entity.type
_entity.pdbx_description
1 polymer ?
#
loop_
_entity_poly.entity_id
_entity_poly.type
_entity_poly.pdbx_seq_one_letter_code
_entity_poly.pdbx_strand_id
1 'polypeptide(L)'
;MKRTDASKALVAVFATVFALGILPRAWADDHKACSDASLQGSFGFTSTGTLIALPPPLAGPFTEIGRQTFDGRGNTDATATLSANGNIVSGATLQGTYQVNSDCTGTMTLFVLPIGVTSHVDFVIDDDGAELRAIITDAGIVENRVYKEQFSRGRKEE
;
A
#
# COMPACT_ATOMS: atom_id res chain seq x y z
N MET A 1 91.06 3.44 38.03
CA MET A 1 90.00 3.56 39.10
C MET A 1 88.92 4.44 38.57
N LYS A 2 87.71 3.89 38.28
CA LYS A 2 86.36 4.42 38.55
C LYS A 2 85.37 3.64 37.77
N ARG A 3 84.40 3.12 38.46
CA ARG A 3 83.31 2.27 38.01
C ARG A 3 82.33 3.05 37.19
N THR A 4 81.82 2.47 36.13
CA THR A 4 80.70 2.96 35.41
C THR A 4 79.43 2.14 35.76
N ASP A 5 78.49 2.79 36.33
CA ASP A 5 77.17 2.22 36.66
C ASP A 5 76.31 2.15 35.41
N ALA A 6 75.77 0.98 35.18
CA ALA A 6 74.86 0.73 34.08
C ALA A 6 73.42 1.05 34.45
N SER A 7 72.87 2.12 33.91
CA SER A 7 71.45 2.44 34.03
C SER A 7 70.57 1.55 33.13
N LYS A 8 69.70 0.79 33.81
CA LYS A 8 68.69 -0.05 33.14
C LYS A 8 67.59 0.82 32.58
N ALA A 9 67.47 0.91 31.27
CA ALA A 9 66.34 1.50 30.60
C ALA A 9 65.16 0.51 30.61
N LEU A 10 64.11 0.91 31.32
CA LEU A 10 62.81 0.18 31.35
C LEU A 10 62.02 0.56 30.13
N VAL A 11 61.86 -0.34 29.17
CA VAL A 11 60.96 -0.13 28.00
C VAL A 11 59.55 -0.51 28.42
N ALA A 12 58.70 0.47 28.60
CA ALA A 12 57.28 0.27 28.80
C ALA A 12 56.59 0.05 27.43
N VAL A 13 56.18 -1.17 27.16
CA VAL A 13 55.36 -1.51 26.03
C VAL A 13 53.90 -1.18 26.33
N PHE A 14 53.39 -0.09 25.76
CA PHE A 14 51.96 0.22 25.77
C PHE A 14 51.24 -0.68 24.77
N ALA A 15 50.57 -1.71 25.25
CA ALA A 15 49.62 -2.48 24.49
C ALA A 15 48.31 -1.68 24.32
N THR A 16 48.13 -1.01 23.18
CA THR A 16 46.88 -0.40 22.80
C THR A 16 45.92 -1.51 22.33
N VAL A 17 45.02 -1.90 23.22
CA VAL A 17 43.87 -2.77 22.85
C VAL A 17 42.89 -1.95 21.99
N PHE A 18 42.89 -2.17 20.70
CA PHE A 18 41.87 -1.70 19.80
C PHE A 18 40.59 -2.52 20.06
N ALA A 19 39.70 -2.01 20.90
CA ALA A 19 38.36 -2.51 21.04
C ALA A 19 37.61 -2.16 19.71
N LEU A 20 37.58 -3.08 18.78
CA LEU A 20 36.66 -3.04 17.62
C LEU A 20 35.24 -3.12 18.18
N GLY A 21 34.61 -1.97 18.40
CA GLY A 21 33.22 -1.85 18.74
C GLY A 21 32.40 -2.45 17.57
N ILE A 22 31.86 -3.64 17.78
CA ILE A 22 30.81 -4.20 16.95
C ILE A 22 29.58 -3.34 17.21
N LEU A 23 29.43 -2.27 16.42
CA LEU A 23 28.18 -1.53 16.36
C LEU A 23 27.11 -2.51 15.87
N PRO A 24 26.02 -2.73 16.61
CA PRO A 24 24.90 -3.45 16.08
C PRO A 24 24.44 -2.70 14.82
N ARG A 25 24.57 -3.32 13.66
CA ARG A 25 23.86 -2.87 12.48
C ARG A 25 22.39 -2.92 12.85
N ALA A 26 21.81 -1.76 13.12
CA ALA A 26 20.36 -1.62 13.06
C ALA A 26 20.01 -2.09 11.64
N TRP A 27 19.32 -3.21 11.53
CA TRP A 27 18.64 -3.61 10.32
C TRP A 27 17.55 -2.55 10.18
N ALA A 28 17.87 -1.47 9.46
CA ALA A 28 16.84 -0.64 8.89
C ALA A 28 16.11 -1.58 7.94
N ASP A 29 14.91 -1.95 8.31
CA ASP A 29 13.97 -2.63 7.43
C ASP A 29 13.81 -1.66 6.26
N ASP A 30 14.39 -2.01 5.13
CA ASP A 30 14.43 -1.16 3.93
C ASP A 30 13.06 -1.25 3.26
N HIS A 31 12.00 -0.92 4.04
CA HIS A 31 10.66 -0.78 3.51
C HIS A 31 10.72 0.35 2.49
N LYS A 32 10.75 -0.04 1.24
CA LYS A 32 10.66 0.90 0.12
C LYS A 32 9.42 1.75 0.33
N ALA A 33 9.63 3.05 0.54
CA ALA A 33 8.54 3.99 0.71
C ALA A 33 7.60 3.90 -0.50
N CYS A 34 6.30 3.80 -0.23
CA CYS A 34 5.29 3.76 -1.28
C CYS A 34 5.09 5.13 -1.92
N SER A 35 4.54 5.13 -3.11
CA SER A 35 4.13 6.31 -3.87
C SER A 35 3.06 5.89 -4.86
N ASP A 36 2.48 6.83 -5.62
CA ASP A 36 1.51 6.53 -6.67
C ASP A 36 2.03 5.48 -7.66
N ALA A 37 3.34 5.47 -7.93
CA ALA A 37 3.98 4.48 -8.79
C ALA A 37 3.99 3.05 -8.21
N SER A 38 3.66 2.88 -6.92
CA SER A 38 3.47 1.56 -6.31
C SER A 38 2.20 0.88 -6.79
N LEU A 39 1.25 1.64 -7.36
CA LEU A 39 0.02 1.14 -7.97
C LEU A 39 0.07 1.39 -9.48
N GLN A 40 0.45 0.37 -10.23
CA GLN A 40 0.46 0.42 -11.69
C GLN A 40 -0.01 -0.91 -12.27
N GLY A 41 -1.04 -0.88 -13.11
CA GLY A 41 -1.56 -2.08 -13.76
C GLY A 41 -3.04 -2.27 -13.56
N SER A 42 -3.52 -3.47 -13.86
CA SER A 42 -4.93 -3.86 -13.75
C SER A 42 -5.14 -4.77 -12.54
N PHE A 43 -6.17 -4.46 -11.79
CA PHE A 43 -6.57 -5.19 -10.58
C PHE A 43 -8.00 -5.67 -10.73
N GLY A 44 -8.23 -6.95 -10.48
CA GLY A 44 -9.57 -7.47 -10.24
C GLY A 44 -9.99 -7.08 -8.82
N PHE A 45 -11.23 -6.66 -8.64
CA PHE A 45 -11.71 -6.36 -7.30
C PHE A 45 -13.07 -6.98 -7.01
N THR A 46 -13.34 -7.19 -5.74
CA THR A 46 -14.64 -7.52 -5.19
C THR A 46 -14.94 -6.59 -4.03
N SER A 47 -16.18 -6.16 -3.91
CA SER A 47 -16.66 -5.45 -2.73
C SER A 47 -17.99 -5.99 -2.22
N THR A 48 -18.21 -5.79 -0.93
CA THR A 48 -19.47 -6.14 -0.28
C THR A 48 -19.79 -5.10 0.80
N GLY A 49 -21.08 -4.88 1.01
CA GLY A 49 -21.48 -3.90 2.00
C GLY A 49 -22.97 -3.67 2.09
N THR A 50 -23.33 -2.49 2.58
CA THR A 50 -24.72 -2.03 2.71
C THR A 50 -24.83 -0.58 2.30
N LEU A 51 -25.74 -0.27 1.41
CA LEU A 51 -26.10 1.07 0.96
C LEU A 51 -27.25 1.57 1.85
N ILE A 52 -26.95 2.45 2.81
CA ILE A 52 -27.91 2.95 3.78
C ILE A 52 -28.57 4.25 3.28
N ALA A 53 -27.77 5.13 2.68
CA ALA A 53 -28.21 6.47 2.27
C ALA A 53 -28.85 6.53 0.88
N LEU A 54 -28.86 5.44 0.11
CA LEU A 54 -29.50 5.43 -1.19
C LEU A 54 -31.01 5.23 -1.06
N PRO A 55 -31.83 5.82 -1.98
CA PRO A 55 -33.26 5.56 -1.99
C PRO A 55 -33.57 4.13 -2.47
N PRO A 56 -34.74 3.58 -2.07
CA PRO A 56 -35.24 2.37 -2.73
C PRO A 56 -35.31 2.55 -4.28
N PRO A 57 -35.04 1.49 -5.06
CA PRO A 57 -34.87 0.10 -4.65
C PRO A 57 -33.40 -0.30 -4.30
N LEU A 58 -32.45 0.63 -4.35
CA LEU A 58 -31.03 0.34 -4.21
C LEU A 58 -30.56 0.25 -2.75
N ALA A 59 -31.32 0.82 -1.79
CA ALA A 59 -30.98 0.72 -0.38
C ALA A 59 -30.99 -0.73 0.11
N GLY A 60 -29.91 -1.17 0.75
CA GLY A 60 -29.78 -2.52 1.28
C GLY A 60 -28.40 -3.14 1.03
N PRO A 61 -28.28 -4.44 1.20
CA PRO A 61 -27.00 -5.14 0.97
C PRO A 61 -26.60 -5.07 -0.50
N PHE A 62 -25.29 -4.98 -0.75
CA PHE A 62 -24.76 -5.03 -2.10
C PHE A 62 -23.49 -5.86 -2.19
N THR A 63 -23.21 -6.28 -3.41
CA THR A 63 -21.93 -6.85 -3.81
C THR A 63 -21.56 -6.34 -5.20
N GLU A 64 -20.26 -6.20 -5.43
CA GLU A 64 -19.73 -5.70 -6.67
C GLU A 64 -18.50 -6.52 -7.07
N ILE A 65 -18.32 -6.68 -8.37
CA ILE A 65 -17.11 -7.25 -8.97
C ILE A 65 -16.71 -6.40 -10.16
N GLY A 66 -15.41 -6.17 -10.32
CA GLY A 66 -14.94 -5.36 -11.43
C GLY A 66 -13.45 -5.49 -11.67
N ARG A 67 -13.00 -4.65 -12.61
CA ARG A 67 -11.59 -4.45 -12.89
C ARG A 67 -11.29 -2.97 -12.82
N GLN A 68 -10.23 -2.61 -12.08
CA GLN A 68 -9.72 -1.26 -11.95
C GLN A 68 -8.29 -1.18 -12.46
N THR A 69 -7.97 -0.13 -13.18
CA THR A 69 -6.62 0.14 -13.71
C THR A 69 -6.05 1.38 -13.03
N PHE A 70 -4.82 1.29 -12.58
CA PHE A 70 -4.05 2.38 -12.00
C PHE A 70 -2.90 2.73 -12.95
N ASP A 71 -2.69 4.01 -13.23
CA ASP A 71 -1.66 4.48 -14.18
C ASP A 71 -0.27 4.70 -13.57
N GLY A 72 -0.13 4.56 -12.25
CA GLY A 72 1.11 4.85 -11.53
C GLY A 72 1.40 6.35 -11.34
N ARG A 73 0.45 7.21 -11.65
CA ARG A 73 0.59 8.69 -11.65
C ARG A 73 -0.57 9.40 -10.96
N GLY A 74 -1.41 8.65 -10.26
CA GLY A 74 -2.55 9.19 -9.53
C GLY A 74 -3.88 9.17 -10.28
N ASN A 75 -3.99 8.54 -11.47
CA ASN A 75 -5.29 8.39 -12.16
C ASN A 75 -5.71 6.93 -12.21
N THR A 76 -7.01 6.71 -12.15
CA THR A 76 -7.60 5.38 -12.16
C THR A 76 -8.93 5.36 -12.90
N ASP A 77 -9.22 4.22 -13.54
CA ASP A 77 -10.51 3.90 -14.16
C ASP A 77 -10.90 2.46 -13.85
N ALA A 78 -12.21 2.21 -13.81
CA ALA A 78 -12.73 0.86 -13.59
C ALA A 78 -14.01 0.60 -14.36
N THR A 79 -14.29 -0.69 -14.52
CA THR A 79 -15.60 -1.20 -14.95
C THR A 79 -16.07 -2.26 -13.99
N ALA A 80 -17.36 -2.24 -13.65
CA ALA A 80 -17.92 -3.12 -12.64
C ALA A 80 -19.34 -3.60 -12.97
N THR A 81 -19.72 -4.67 -12.31
CA THR A 81 -21.10 -5.11 -12.17
C THR A 81 -21.45 -5.14 -10.70
N LEU A 82 -22.52 -4.46 -10.36
CA LEU A 82 -23.06 -4.27 -9.01
C LEU A 82 -24.40 -4.98 -8.88
N SER A 83 -24.61 -5.68 -7.77
CA SER A 83 -25.91 -6.14 -7.31
C SER A 83 -26.28 -5.41 -6.03
N ALA A 84 -27.23 -4.48 -6.11
CA ALA A 84 -27.69 -3.67 -4.96
C ALA A 84 -29.12 -4.07 -4.61
N ASN A 85 -29.29 -4.66 -3.42
CA ASN A 85 -30.60 -5.15 -2.94
C ASN A 85 -31.34 -5.99 -4.00
N GLY A 86 -30.59 -6.81 -4.78
CA GLY A 86 -31.11 -7.64 -5.88
C GLY A 86 -31.26 -6.92 -7.23
N ASN A 87 -31.04 -5.62 -7.31
CA ASN A 87 -31.05 -4.89 -8.56
C ASN A 87 -29.65 -4.92 -9.20
N ILE A 88 -29.57 -5.31 -10.45
CA ILE A 88 -28.30 -5.47 -11.17
C ILE A 88 -28.00 -4.24 -12.01
N VAL A 89 -26.82 -3.68 -11.84
CA VAL A 89 -26.24 -2.66 -12.71
C VAL A 89 -24.98 -3.23 -13.35
N SER A 90 -25.01 -3.52 -14.62
CA SER A 90 -23.88 -4.03 -15.38
C SER A 90 -23.19 -2.93 -16.16
N GLY A 91 -21.86 -3.01 -16.27
CA GLY A 91 -21.08 -2.06 -17.06
C GLY A 91 -21.00 -0.66 -16.45
N ALA A 92 -21.17 -0.55 -15.13
CA ALA A 92 -20.88 0.70 -14.43
C ALA A 92 -19.40 1.07 -14.66
N THR A 93 -19.14 2.36 -14.90
CA THR A 93 -17.78 2.88 -15.05
C THR A 93 -17.44 3.79 -13.89
N LEU A 94 -16.22 3.68 -13.39
CA LEU A 94 -15.68 4.51 -12.33
C LEU A 94 -14.44 5.20 -12.88
N GLN A 95 -14.34 6.51 -12.68
CA GLN A 95 -13.18 7.30 -13.08
C GLN A 95 -12.76 8.17 -11.92
N GLY A 96 -11.46 8.33 -11.72
CA GLY A 96 -11.04 9.14 -10.59
C GLY A 96 -9.53 9.28 -10.44
N THR A 97 -9.18 9.75 -9.26
CA THR A 97 -7.79 9.96 -8.87
C THR A 97 -7.48 9.23 -7.58
N TYR A 98 -6.20 8.95 -7.35
CA TYR A 98 -5.70 8.38 -6.11
C TYR A 98 -4.39 9.05 -5.69
N GLN A 99 -4.05 8.91 -4.42
CA GLN A 99 -2.78 9.35 -3.84
C GLN A 99 -2.30 8.31 -2.84
N VAL A 100 -1.02 7.96 -2.94
CA VAL A 100 -0.35 7.00 -2.05
C VAL A 100 0.63 7.72 -1.14
N ASN A 101 0.51 7.47 0.17
CA ASN A 101 1.43 7.94 1.19
C ASN A 101 2.67 7.03 1.28
N SER A 102 3.75 7.55 1.86
CA SER A 102 5.01 6.81 2.01
C SER A 102 4.92 5.57 2.91
N ASP A 103 3.88 5.49 3.76
CA ASP A 103 3.58 4.35 4.63
C ASP A 103 2.67 3.30 3.99
N CYS A 104 2.46 3.37 2.67
CA CYS A 104 1.62 2.47 1.87
C CYS A 104 0.10 2.55 2.19
N THR A 105 -0.34 3.58 2.90
CA THR A 105 -1.75 3.98 2.93
C THR A 105 -2.06 4.91 1.77
N GLY A 106 -3.34 5.13 1.49
CA GLY A 106 -3.72 6.09 0.46
C GLY A 106 -5.21 6.38 0.44
N THR A 107 -5.57 7.32 -0.43
CA THR A 107 -6.94 7.73 -0.67
C THR A 107 -7.25 7.71 -2.15
N MET A 108 -8.51 7.49 -2.51
CA MET A 108 -8.97 7.71 -3.88
C MET A 108 -10.37 8.35 -3.90
N THR A 109 -10.62 9.09 -4.97
CA THR A 109 -11.91 9.70 -5.24
C THR A 109 -12.40 9.18 -6.59
N LEU A 110 -13.57 8.56 -6.60
CA LEU A 110 -14.15 7.89 -7.77
C LEU A 110 -15.48 8.52 -8.13
N PHE A 111 -15.67 8.86 -9.39
CA PHE A 111 -16.95 9.24 -9.95
C PHE A 111 -17.59 8.04 -10.62
N VAL A 112 -18.77 7.66 -10.18
CA VAL A 112 -19.46 6.43 -10.56
C VAL A 112 -20.58 6.71 -11.56
N LEU A 113 -20.45 6.18 -12.77
CA LEU A 113 -21.46 6.29 -13.84
C LEU A 113 -22.21 4.94 -13.99
N PRO A 114 -23.51 4.94 -14.30
CA PRO A 114 -24.37 6.09 -14.62
C PRO A 114 -25.05 6.75 -13.45
N ILE A 115 -24.76 6.33 -12.19
CA ILE A 115 -25.46 6.83 -11.00
C ILE A 115 -25.12 8.30 -10.66
N GLY A 116 -23.96 8.80 -11.14
CA GLY A 116 -23.58 10.20 -10.96
C GLY A 116 -23.16 10.56 -9.54
N VAL A 117 -22.66 9.59 -8.76
CA VAL A 117 -22.17 9.82 -7.39
C VAL A 117 -20.66 9.85 -7.34
N THR A 118 -20.13 10.60 -6.40
CA THR A 118 -18.69 10.58 -6.05
C THR A 118 -18.52 9.73 -4.81
N SER A 119 -17.54 8.84 -4.82
CA SER A 119 -17.15 8.01 -3.68
C SER A 119 -15.74 8.33 -3.25
N HIS A 120 -15.54 8.40 -1.94
CA HIS A 120 -14.24 8.57 -1.30
C HIS A 120 -13.83 7.26 -0.65
N VAL A 121 -12.58 6.89 -0.82
CA VAL A 121 -12.08 5.58 -0.42
C VAL A 121 -10.74 5.75 0.28
N ASP A 122 -10.58 5.12 1.44
CA ASP A 122 -9.28 4.93 2.08
C ASP A 122 -8.81 3.51 1.81
N PHE A 123 -7.51 3.34 1.56
CA PHE A 123 -6.93 2.04 1.27
C PHE A 123 -5.56 1.84 1.91
N VAL A 124 -5.16 0.58 2.00
CA VAL A 124 -3.79 0.15 2.30
C VAL A 124 -3.30 -0.76 1.19
N ILE A 125 -2.02 -0.66 0.88
CA ILE A 125 -1.32 -1.49 -0.10
C ILE A 125 -0.62 -2.62 0.64
N ASP A 126 -0.85 -3.84 0.21
CA ASP A 126 -0.24 -5.06 0.73
C ASP A 126 0.47 -5.84 -0.40
N ASP A 127 1.19 -6.88 -0.02
CA ASP A 127 1.83 -7.84 -0.93
C ASP A 127 2.66 -7.16 -2.03
N ASP A 128 3.53 -6.20 -1.62
CA ASP A 128 4.41 -5.44 -2.52
C ASP A 128 3.67 -4.75 -3.68
N GLY A 129 2.43 -4.31 -3.43
CA GLY A 129 1.60 -3.63 -4.42
C GLY A 129 0.67 -4.56 -5.21
N ALA A 130 0.67 -5.86 -4.96
CA ALA A 130 -0.19 -6.81 -5.67
C ALA A 130 -1.60 -6.94 -5.06
N GLU A 131 -1.80 -6.47 -3.85
CA GLU A 131 -3.11 -6.45 -3.18
C GLU A 131 -3.39 -5.07 -2.55
N LEU A 132 -4.65 -4.62 -2.63
CA LEU A 132 -5.14 -3.48 -1.84
C LEU A 132 -6.38 -3.92 -1.05
N ARG A 133 -6.48 -3.38 0.16
CA ARG A 133 -7.71 -3.45 0.97
C ARG A 133 -8.22 -2.05 1.20
N ALA A 134 -9.51 -1.85 1.00
CA ALA A 134 -10.10 -0.52 0.99
C ALA A 134 -11.47 -0.50 1.65
N ILE A 135 -11.88 0.69 2.11
CA ILE A 135 -13.22 0.99 2.58
C ILE A 135 -13.71 2.29 1.94
N ILE A 136 -15.02 2.41 1.73
CA ILE A 136 -15.65 3.69 1.43
C ILE A 136 -15.79 4.50 2.72
N THR A 137 -15.47 5.80 2.65
CA THR A 137 -15.55 6.73 3.79
C THR A 137 -16.76 7.65 3.72
N ASP A 138 -17.62 7.53 2.71
CA ASP A 138 -18.83 8.32 2.57
C ASP A 138 -19.91 7.87 3.57
N ALA A 139 -20.56 8.84 4.19
CA ALA A 139 -21.62 8.57 5.14
C ALA A 139 -22.80 7.83 4.49
N GLY A 140 -23.32 6.82 5.18
CA GLY A 140 -24.46 6.02 4.70
C GLY A 140 -24.09 4.92 3.71
N ILE A 141 -22.80 4.62 3.55
CA ILE A 141 -22.28 3.47 2.83
C ILE A 141 -21.36 2.69 3.78
N VAL A 142 -21.61 1.41 3.93
CA VAL A 142 -20.72 0.48 4.63
C VAL A 142 -20.19 -0.47 3.57
N GLU A 143 -18.91 -0.37 3.24
CA GLU A 143 -18.29 -1.20 2.20
C GLU A 143 -16.88 -1.58 2.59
N ASN A 144 -16.51 -2.82 2.31
CA ASN A 144 -15.13 -3.25 2.19
C ASN A 144 -14.85 -3.73 0.77
N ARG A 145 -13.62 -3.51 0.31
CA ARG A 145 -13.18 -3.87 -1.03
C ARG A 145 -11.79 -4.47 -1.00
N VAL A 146 -11.59 -5.54 -1.75
CA VAL A 146 -10.29 -6.17 -1.93
C VAL A 146 -9.95 -6.17 -3.42
N TYR A 147 -8.74 -5.74 -3.71
CA TYR A 147 -8.17 -5.74 -5.05
C TYR A 147 -7.01 -6.72 -5.12
N LYS A 148 -6.89 -7.40 -6.26
CA LYS A 148 -5.73 -8.25 -6.57
C LYS A 148 -5.23 -7.95 -7.97
N GLU A 149 -3.91 -7.78 -8.10
CA GLU A 149 -3.29 -7.55 -9.40
C GLU A 149 -3.63 -8.71 -10.36
N GLN A 150 -4.09 -8.34 -11.56
CA GLN A 150 -4.31 -9.28 -12.64
C GLN A 150 -3.04 -9.39 -13.47
N PHE A 151 -2.57 -10.62 -13.69
CA PHE A 151 -1.43 -10.86 -14.58
C PHE A 151 -0.12 -10.19 -14.12
N SER A 152 0.25 -10.39 -12.88
CA SER A 152 1.57 -9.95 -12.40
C SER A 152 2.64 -10.46 -13.39
N ARG A 153 3.31 -9.54 -14.08
CA ARG A 153 4.36 -9.87 -15.03
C ARG A 153 5.51 -10.49 -14.25
N GLY A 154 5.47 -11.82 -14.14
CA GLY A 154 6.57 -12.66 -13.73
C GLY A 154 7.42 -12.08 -12.59
N ARG A 155 6.96 -12.23 -11.35
CA ARG A 155 7.90 -12.25 -10.23
C ARG A 155 8.82 -13.46 -10.49
N LYS A 156 10.06 -13.22 -10.97
CA LYS A 156 11.07 -14.27 -11.05
C LYS A 156 11.33 -14.68 -9.61
N GLU A 157 10.93 -15.89 -9.25
CA GLU A 157 11.43 -16.57 -8.07
C GLU A 157 12.95 -16.72 -8.28
N GLU A 158 13.75 -15.96 -7.54
CA GLU A 158 15.19 -16.16 -7.36
C GLU A 158 15.45 -17.03 -6.15
#